data_cd949e8dcf78b3d9e452f3ca17474524
#
_entry.id   cd949e8dcf78b3d9e452f3ca17474524
#
_cell.length_a   1.000
_cell.length_b   1.000
_cell.length_c   1.000
_cell.angle_alpha   90.00
_cell.angle_beta   90.00
_cell.angle_gamma   90.00
#
_symmetry.space_group_name_H-M   'P 1'
#
loop_
_entity.id
_entity.type
_entity.pdbx_description
1 polymer ?
#
loop_
_entity_poly.entity_id
_entity_poly.type
_entity_poly.pdbx_seq_one_letter_code
_entity_poly.pdbx_strand_id
1 'polypeptide(L)'
;MSNYILVMIDSVFVAETIARTGNDELLEKALRNYIGLYDQTENWYIPLRSNLGKRKPSECFYETPFQTNNPHFKRPGLDFEKALYVPYESVIQIQNTLPKDQATFIDTNAEDIKSKFETYLLNSEKPDQAKNYKYSTVPLFPEGIEKIKALKQTEVKEIDSEKEIDLRQALKNQNPVEVKKALKLDLLDYGKDKNKLKDYLKIFARMPYLSVENLQLLVAQKADIRKFERLTDWQMENPDEKNQSQTYQLLDTQYVTKLDEKGQPIIDDEGKAVRYKTTELIDIVEVETSKKTNKEWTNNDYVEVFKKLKNLTSYEIKIDKINQKYQIDDNKKQIVIQEHLGYEATMLTLIHAITHQNAKDKNQLFLADVHEYVLARRLDLPEADVIFESLEEKKLSETEIYNVLKFISKEGKTFIQNAERQMFHPTLETKFESKFEERVAKAKANKNKQTHQNTQQMNKQNSPKGKRP
;
A
#
# COMPACT_ATOMS: atom_id res chain seq x y z
N MET A 1 1.35 -6.28 -17.30
CA MET A 1 2.15 -5.28 -18.05
C MET A 1 2.75 -4.32 -17.05
N SER A 2 3.97 -3.84 -17.30
CA SER A 2 4.56 -2.80 -16.46
C SER A 2 3.76 -1.51 -16.62
N ASN A 3 3.57 -0.75 -15.54
CA ASN A 3 2.93 0.55 -15.57
C ASN A 3 3.87 1.67 -16.04
N TYR A 4 5.02 1.32 -16.63
CA TYR A 4 5.98 2.24 -17.19
C TYR A 4 6.72 1.62 -18.36
N ILE A 5 7.30 2.46 -19.20
CA ILE A 5 8.27 2.08 -20.23
C ILE A 5 9.64 2.67 -19.93
N LEU A 6 10.69 1.92 -20.21
CA LEU A 6 12.07 2.39 -20.10
C LEU A 6 12.59 2.74 -21.49
N VAL A 7 13.09 3.97 -21.65
CA VAL A 7 13.49 4.49 -22.97
C VAL A 7 14.77 5.31 -22.90
N MET A 8 15.38 5.53 -24.03
CA MET A 8 16.34 6.62 -24.29
C MET A 8 15.70 7.64 -25.23
N ILE A 9 16.14 8.88 -25.14
CA ILE A 9 15.72 9.93 -26.06
C ILE A 9 16.79 10.08 -27.14
N ASP A 10 16.34 10.24 -28.40
CA ASP A 10 17.23 10.45 -29.52
C ASP A 10 18.09 11.72 -29.31
N SER A 11 19.38 11.57 -29.49
CA SER A 11 20.33 12.66 -29.33
C SER A 11 20.09 13.80 -30.35
N VAL A 12 19.53 13.50 -31.52
CA VAL A 12 19.15 14.51 -32.53
C VAL A 12 18.07 15.42 -31.97
N PHE A 13 17.01 14.85 -31.36
CA PHE A 13 15.95 15.62 -30.70
C PHE A 13 16.49 16.53 -29.60
N VAL A 14 17.42 16.02 -28.78
CA VAL A 14 18.04 16.81 -27.70
C VAL A 14 18.86 17.96 -28.27
N ALA A 15 19.69 17.70 -29.29
CA ALA A 15 20.49 18.70 -29.93
C ALA A 15 19.65 19.79 -30.63
N GLU A 16 18.60 19.42 -31.34
CA GLU A 16 17.64 20.36 -31.95
C GLU A 16 16.92 21.21 -30.89
N THR A 17 16.56 20.61 -29.79
CA THR A 17 15.89 21.32 -28.67
C THR A 17 16.86 22.33 -28.03
N ILE A 18 18.13 21.97 -27.83
CA ILE A 18 19.17 22.91 -27.35
C ILE A 18 19.36 24.04 -28.35
N ALA A 19 19.47 23.72 -29.63
CA ALA A 19 19.64 24.74 -30.67
C ALA A 19 18.44 25.71 -30.74
N ARG A 20 17.22 25.21 -30.54
CA ARG A 20 15.99 26.01 -30.53
C ARG A 20 15.85 26.89 -29.31
N THR A 21 16.19 26.36 -28.12
CA THR A 21 15.91 27.02 -26.85
C THR A 21 17.10 27.77 -26.27
N GLY A 22 18.31 27.47 -26.69
CA GLY A 22 19.53 28.00 -26.10
C GLY A 22 19.77 27.57 -24.65
N ASN A 23 19.07 26.52 -24.19
CA ASN A 23 19.11 26.10 -22.82
C ASN A 23 20.11 24.97 -22.59
N ASP A 24 21.14 25.26 -21.79
CA ASP A 24 22.24 24.36 -21.44
C ASP A 24 21.88 23.37 -20.30
N GLU A 25 20.69 23.49 -19.70
CA GLU A 25 20.16 22.52 -18.71
C GLU A 25 19.71 21.21 -19.36
N LEU A 26 19.50 21.23 -20.70
CA LEU A 26 19.32 20.03 -21.49
C LEU A 26 20.63 19.27 -21.55
N LEU A 27 20.74 18.20 -20.79
CA LEU A 27 21.99 17.46 -20.68
C LEU A 27 22.18 16.53 -21.86
N GLU A 28 23.18 16.83 -22.72
CA GLU A 28 23.74 15.93 -23.72
C GLU A 28 24.42 14.71 -23.07
N LYS A 29 23.71 13.88 -22.38
CA LYS A 29 24.23 12.57 -21.99
C LYS A 29 23.60 11.52 -22.86
N ALA A 30 24.31 11.14 -23.91
CA ALA A 30 24.04 9.91 -24.63
C ALA A 30 23.83 8.77 -23.61
N LEU A 31 22.82 7.90 -23.83
CA LEU A 31 22.53 6.72 -23.02
C LEU A 31 21.89 6.98 -21.64
N ARG A 32 21.22 8.11 -21.42
CA ARG A 32 20.42 8.30 -20.22
C ARG A 32 19.11 7.55 -20.34
N ASN A 33 18.76 6.79 -19.29
CA ASN A 33 17.48 6.13 -19.18
C ASN A 33 16.41 7.10 -18.70
N TYR A 34 15.27 7.07 -19.36
CA TYR A 34 14.06 7.80 -19.00
C TYR A 34 12.92 6.82 -18.74
N ILE A 35 12.00 7.23 -17.88
CA ILE A 35 10.75 6.52 -17.61
C ILE A 35 9.63 7.30 -18.27
N GLY A 36 8.89 6.65 -19.15
CA GLY A 36 7.56 7.08 -19.57
C GLY A 36 6.55 6.34 -18.71
N LEU A 37 5.75 7.10 -17.98
CA LEU A 37 4.69 6.57 -17.15
C LEU A 37 3.44 6.67 -17.99
N TYR A 38 3.04 5.77 -18.77
CA TYR A 38 1.77 5.79 -19.44
C TYR A 38 1.71 5.41 -20.86
N ASP A 39 0.42 5.50 -21.21
CA ASP A 39 -0.07 5.62 -22.56
C ASP A 39 0.88 6.49 -23.39
N GLN A 40 1.38 5.94 -24.49
CA GLN A 40 2.33 6.57 -25.41
C GLN A 40 1.86 7.96 -25.93
N THR A 41 0.62 8.34 -25.61
CA THR A 41 0.03 9.62 -26.04
C THR A 41 0.44 10.82 -25.20
N GLU A 42 0.96 10.62 -24.00
CA GLU A 42 1.28 11.75 -23.12
C GLU A 42 2.66 12.35 -23.34
N ASN A 43 3.56 11.61 -23.98
CA ASN A 43 4.87 12.06 -24.46
C ASN A 43 5.83 12.69 -23.43
N TRP A 44 5.55 12.56 -22.12
CA TRP A 44 6.45 13.00 -21.06
C TRP A 44 7.37 11.88 -20.60
N TYR A 45 8.67 12.19 -20.49
CA TYR A 45 9.70 11.24 -20.09
C TYR A 45 10.58 11.81 -18.99
N ILE A 46 10.66 11.09 -17.87
CA ILE A 46 11.34 11.52 -16.64
C ILE A 46 12.68 10.78 -16.53
N PRO A 47 13.82 11.48 -16.46
CA PRO A 47 15.11 10.81 -16.39
C PRO A 47 15.36 10.15 -15.05
N LEU A 48 15.92 8.94 -15.09
CA LEU A 48 16.49 8.25 -13.94
C LEU A 48 17.86 8.82 -13.58
N ARG A 49 18.07 9.11 -12.30
CA ARG A 49 19.35 9.58 -11.77
C ARG A 49 19.84 8.72 -10.63
N SER A 50 21.16 8.53 -10.59
CA SER A 50 21.84 7.84 -9.51
C SER A 50 22.00 8.74 -8.25
N ASN A 51 21.90 10.05 -8.43
CA ASN A 51 22.03 11.02 -7.35
C ASN A 51 21.23 12.30 -7.68
N LEU A 52 20.16 12.52 -6.93
CA LEU A 52 19.26 13.70 -7.05
C LEU A 52 19.84 14.97 -6.38
N GLY A 53 20.94 14.83 -5.63
CA GLY A 53 21.53 15.96 -4.90
C GLY A 53 20.87 16.21 -3.54
N LYS A 54 21.64 16.77 -2.59
CA LYS A 54 21.18 16.95 -1.20
C LYS A 54 20.21 18.12 -0.97
N ARG A 55 20.20 19.12 -1.86
CA ARG A 55 19.48 20.37 -1.69
C ARG A 55 18.29 20.54 -2.63
N LYS A 56 17.89 19.50 -3.32
CA LYS A 56 16.78 19.57 -4.25
C LYS A 56 15.45 19.58 -3.49
N PRO A 57 14.51 20.50 -3.78
CA PRO A 57 13.18 20.49 -3.18
C PRO A 57 12.43 19.18 -3.44
N SER A 58 11.63 18.73 -2.49
CA SER A 58 10.96 17.43 -2.55
C SER A 58 9.95 17.29 -3.68
N GLU A 59 9.38 18.40 -4.13
CA GLU A 59 8.45 18.49 -5.26
C GLU A 59 9.10 18.26 -6.62
N CYS A 60 10.43 18.39 -6.70
CA CYS A 60 11.18 18.32 -7.96
C CYS A 60 11.65 16.92 -8.36
N PHE A 61 11.34 15.91 -7.55
CA PHE A 61 11.82 14.54 -7.78
C PHE A 61 10.98 13.50 -7.05
N TYR A 62 11.24 12.24 -7.41
CA TYR A 62 10.70 11.07 -6.71
C TYR A 62 11.84 10.10 -6.39
N GLU A 63 12.14 9.87 -5.12
CA GLU A 63 13.19 8.93 -4.72
C GLU A 63 12.76 7.48 -4.98
N THR A 64 13.71 6.68 -5.46
CA THR A 64 13.50 5.25 -5.66
C THR A 64 14.49 4.45 -4.81
N PRO A 65 14.08 3.33 -4.20
CA PRO A 65 15.02 2.47 -3.52
C PRO A 65 15.97 1.86 -4.56
N PHE A 66 17.25 1.95 -4.31
CA PHE A 66 18.26 1.26 -5.09
C PHE A 66 19.44 0.95 -4.19
N GLN A 67 19.58 -0.32 -3.83
CA GLN A 67 20.71 -0.76 -3.03
C GLN A 67 21.89 -1.09 -3.93
N THR A 68 22.97 -0.35 -3.82
CA THR A 68 24.22 -0.58 -4.52
C THR A 68 25.42 -0.23 -3.65
N ASN A 69 26.48 -1.00 -3.79
CA ASN A 69 27.79 -0.69 -3.18
C ASN A 69 28.54 0.43 -3.94
N ASN A 70 27.97 0.96 -5.03
CA ASN A 70 28.59 2.01 -5.81
C ASN A 70 28.43 3.37 -5.08
N PRO A 71 29.53 4.04 -4.67
CA PRO A 71 29.47 5.30 -3.92
C PRO A 71 28.88 6.48 -4.72
N HIS A 72 28.71 6.33 -6.04
CA HIS A 72 28.07 7.32 -6.89
C HIS A 72 26.52 7.30 -6.80
N PHE A 73 25.93 6.21 -6.33
CA PHE A 73 24.49 6.07 -6.11
C PHE A 73 24.13 6.48 -4.67
N LYS A 74 24.02 7.78 -4.44
CA LYS A 74 23.74 8.31 -3.08
C LYS A 74 22.28 8.58 -2.82
N ARG A 75 21.54 8.98 -3.87
CA ARG A 75 20.14 9.37 -3.79
C ARG A 75 19.48 9.12 -5.15
N PRO A 76 19.21 7.87 -5.50
CA PRO A 76 18.65 7.52 -6.80
C PRO A 76 17.17 7.90 -6.88
N GLY A 77 16.69 8.21 -8.09
CA GLY A 77 15.28 8.51 -8.30
C GLY A 77 14.98 9.13 -9.67
N LEU A 78 13.74 9.57 -9.80
CA LEU A 78 13.19 10.24 -10.98
C LEU A 78 13.33 11.76 -10.79
N ASP A 79 13.92 12.42 -11.76
CA ASP A 79 14.22 13.87 -11.71
C ASP A 79 13.20 14.66 -12.53
N PHE A 80 12.17 15.19 -11.91
CA PHE A 80 11.10 15.95 -12.57
C PHE A 80 11.61 17.24 -13.22
N GLU A 81 12.65 17.88 -12.65
CA GLU A 81 13.23 19.08 -13.24
C GLU A 81 13.83 18.85 -14.62
N LYS A 82 14.22 17.63 -14.93
CA LYS A 82 14.90 17.27 -16.17
C LYS A 82 14.00 16.40 -17.07
N ALA A 83 12.70 16.42 -16.82
CA ALA A 83 11.74 15.75 -17.70
C ALA A 83 11.66 16.44 -19.05
N LEU A 84 11.41 15.64 -20.09
CA LEU A 84 11.29 16.09 -21.47
C LEU A 84 9.93 15.68 -22.04
N TYR A 85 9.36 16.58 -22.83
CA TYR A 85 8.21 16.28 -23.67
C TYR A 85 8.71 15.94 -25.07
N VAL A 86 8.58 14.67 -25.48
CA VAL A 86 9.27 14.13 -26.66
C VAL A 86 8.27 13.42 -27.55
N PRO A 87 8.20 13.74 -28.86
CA PRO A 87 7.41 12.96 -29.81
C PRO A 87 7.82 11.49 -29.83
N TYR A 88 6.87 10.60 -29.99
CA TYR A 88 7.11 9.17 -29.91
C TYR A 88 8.18 8.66 -30.89
N GLU A 89 8.26 9.26 -32.09
CA GLU A 89 9.26 8.96 -33.12
C GLU A 89 10.70 9.28 -32.71
N SER A 90 10.89 10.15 -31.72
CA SER A 90 12.18 10.50 -31.14
C SER A 90 12.53 9.70 -29.87
N VAL A 91 11.76 8.66 -29.61
CA VAL A 91 11.93 7.78 -28.44
C VAL A 91 12.51 6.44 -28.87
N ILE A 92 13.62 6.06 -28.25
CA ILE A 92 14.29 4.78 -28.48
C ILE A 92 13.93 3.83 -27.36
N GLN A 93 13.13 2.82 -27.65
CA GLN A 93 12.83 1.77 -26.67
C GLN A 93 14.09 0.94 -26.40
N ILE A 94 14.37 0.65 -25.14
CA ILE A 94 15.52 -0.13 -24.75
C ILE A 94 15.08 -1.45 -24.09
N GLN A 95 15.77 -2.52 -24.48
CA GLN A 95 15.54 -3.85 -23.90
C GLN A 95 16.15 -4.03 -22.51
N ASN A 96 16.89 -3.04 -22.01
CA ASN A 96 17.50 -3.09 -20.69
C ASN A 96 16.42 -3.06 -19.62
N THR A 97 16.59 -3.89 -18.60
CA THR A 97 15.71 -3.92 -17.44
C THR A 97 16.34 -3.14 -16.28
N LEU A 98 15.52 -2.44 -15.54
CA LEU A 98 15.94 -1.85 -14.26
C LEU A 98 16.26 -2.96 -13.25
N PRO A 99 17.10 -2.68 -12.24
CA PRO A 99 17.22 -3.57 -11.08
C PRO A 99 15.85 -3.92 -10.53
N LYS A 100 15.64 -5.18 -10.20
CA LYS A 100 14.32 -5.73 -9.84
C LYS A 100 13.59 -4.90 -8.78
N ASP A 101 14.30 -4.47 -7.72
CA ASP A 101 13.70 -3.70 -6.63
C ASP A 101 13.23 -2.32 -7.10
N GLN A 102 14.03 -1.66 -7.95
CA GLN A 102 13.69 -0.37 -8.54
C GLN A 102 12.52 -0.50 -9.53
N ALA A 103 12.55 -1.53 -10.37
CA ALA A 103 11.49 -1.83 -11.32
C ALA A 103 10.16 -2.06 -10.60
N THR A 104 10.15 -2.95 -9.59
CA THR A 104 8.96 -3.24 -8.78
C THR A 104 8.46 -2.00 -8.04
N PHE A 105 9.36 -1.18 -7.52
CA PHE A 105 8.99 0.05 -6.81
C PHE A 105 8.31 1.05 -7.74
N ILE A 106 8.90 1.33 -8.92
CA ILE A 106 8.31 2.25 -9.91
C ILE A 106 6.94 1.74 -10.37
N ASP A 107 6.85 0.45 -10.69
CA ASP A 107 5.60 -0.16 -11.12
C ASP A 107 4.49 -0.07 -10.06
N THR A 108 4.84 -0.34 -8.81
CA THR A 108 3.88 -0.27 -7.68
C THR A 108 3.43 1.16 -7.38
N ASN A 109 4.30 2.15 -7.59
CA ASN A 109 4.03 3.56 -7.26
C ASN A 109 3.76 4.42 -8.51
N ALA A 110 3.52 3.83 -9.67
CA ALA A 110 3.37 4.56 -10.93
C ALA A 110 2.32 5.68 -10.87
N GLU A 111 1.16 5.42 -10.26
CA GLU A 111 0.09 6.42 -10.10
C GLU A 111 0.48 7.57 -9.15
N ASP A 112 1.18 7.28 -8.04
CA ASP A 112 1.65 8.33 -7.13
C ASP A 112 2.76 9.17 -7.78
N ILE A 113 3.67 8.54 -8.51
CA ILE A 113 4.71 9.23 -9.29
C ILE A 113 4.05 10.15 -10.33
N LYS A 114 3.03 9.67 -11.04
CA LYS A 114 2.25 10.45 -12.02
C LYS A 114 1.62 11.67 -11.37
N SER A 115 0.83 11.46 -10.36
CA SER A 115 0.12 12.52 -9.66
C SER A 115 1.07 13.64 -9.18
N LYS A 116 2.23 13.26 -8.63
CA LYS A 116 3.25 14.23 -8.21
C LYS A 116 3.91 14.93 -9.40
N PHE A 117 4.19 14.21 -10.47
CA PHE A 117 4.77 14.79 -11.67
C PHE A 117 3.80 15.76 -12.35
N GLU A 118 2.54 15.41 -12.49
CA GLU A 118 1.50 16.31 -13.03
C GLU A 118 1.35 17.58 -12.17
N THR A 119 1.38 17.43 -10.85
CA THR A 119 1.39 18.57 -9.92
C THR A 119 2.60 19.45 -10.16
N TYR A 120 3.78 18.84 -10.37
CA TYR A 120 5.00 19.57 -10.72
C TYR A 120 4.83 20.33 -12.05
N LEU A 121 4.32 19.69 -13.11
CA LEU A 121 4.07 20.32 -14.42
C LEU A 121 3.13 21.54 -14.29
N LEU A 122 2.01 21.38 -13.61
CA LEU A 122 1.01 22.45 -13.43
C LEU A 122 1.51 23.63 -12.57
N ASN A 123 2.41 23.36 -11.63
CA ASN A 123 3.02 24.40 -10.81
C ASN A 123 4.12 25.19 -11.56
N SER A 124 4.64 24.67 -12.68
CA SER A 124 5.72 25.31 -13.42
C SER A 124 5.38 26.69 -13.98
N GLU A 125 4.10 26.99 -14.15
CA GLU A 125 3.61 28.28 -14.66
C GLU A 125 3.18 29.26 -13.57
N LYS A 126 3.19 28.84 -12.29
CA LYS A 126 2.83 29.71 -11.18
C LYS A 126 3.96 30.71 -10.88
N PRO A 127 3.71 32.03 -10.92
CA PRO A 127 4.75 33.05 -10.71
C PRO A 127 5.44 32.94 -9.36
N ASP A 128 4.74 32.55 -8.33
CA ASP A 128 5.25 32.37 -6.97
C ASP A 128 6.21 31.17 -6.85
N GLN A 129 6.13 30.22 -7.80
CA GLN A 129 6.95 29.04 -7.85
C GLN A 129 8.17 29.17 -8.79
N ALA A 130 8.32 30.28 -9.51
CA ALA A 130 9.35 30.45 -10.54
C ALA A 130 10.79 30.11 -10.09
N LYS A 131 11.12 30.34 -8.80
CA LYS A 131 12.44 29.99 -8.24
C LYS A 131 12.70 28.48 -8.25
N ASN A 132 11.68 27.66 -8.08
CA ASN A 132 11.79 26.20 -8.05
C ASN A 132 12.02 25.62 -9.47
N TYR A 133 11.72 26.41 -10.51
CA TYR A 133 11.83 26.00 -11.91
C TYR A 133 13.02 26.62 -12.67
N LYS A 134 13.88 27.37 -11.96
CA LYS A 134 15.04 28.05 -12.57
C LYS A 134 15.93 27.10 -13.40
N TYR A 135 16.08 25.88 -12.95
CA TYR A 135 16.92 24.86 -13.59
C TYR A 135 16.09 23.75 -14.24
N SER A 136 14.79 23.97 -14.41
CA SER A 136 13.90 22.96 -15.00
C SER A 136 13.87 23.04 -16.51
N THR A 137 13.81 21.88 -17.16
CA THR A 137 13.56 21.76 -18.59
C THR A 137 12.06 21.83 -18.94
N VAL A 138 11.18 21.62 -17.96
CA VAL A 138 9.73 21.56 -18.15
C VAL A 138 9.17 22.82 -18.83
N PRO A 139 9.54 24.05 -18.44
CA PRO A 139 9.04 25.28 -19.09
C PRO A 139 9.43 25.43 -20.57
N LEU A 140 10.36 24.61 -21.08
CA LEU A 140 10.75 24.60 -22.49
C LEU A 140 9.70 23.93 -23.41
N PHE A 141 8.71 23.25 -22.80
CA PHE A 141 7.70 22.46 -23.48
C PHE A 141 6.29 22.90 -23.07
N PRO A 142 5.89 24.15 -23.37
CA PRO A 142 4.57 24.65 -23.00
C PRO A 142 3.44 23.84 -23.61
N GLU A 143 3.63 23.28 -24.81
CA GLU A 143 2.66 22.41 -25.48
C GLU A 143 2.34 21.13 -24.66
N GLY A 144 3.36 20.56 -24.00
CA GLY A 144 3.17 19.41 -23.12
C GLY A 144 2.41 19.76 -21.84
N ILE A 145 2.66 20.95 -21.28
CA ILE A 145 1.94 21.46 -20.12
C ILE A 145 0.47 21.74 -20.46
N GLU A 146 0.20 22.39 -21.59
CA GLU A 146 -1.15 22.66 -22.08
C GLU A 146 -1.94 21.36 -22.33
N LYS A 147 -1.28 20.32 -22.84
CA LYS A 147 -1.90 19.02 -23.01
C LYS A 147 -2.35 18.42 -21.67
N ILE A 148 -1.50 18.47 -20.63
CA ILE A 148 -1.88 17.99 -19.28
C ILE A 148 -3.01 18.84 -18.71
N LYS A 149 -3.02 20.16 -18.89
CA LYS A 149 -4.13 21.03 -18.47
C LYS A 149 -5.43 20.65 -19.17
N ALA A 150 -5.36 20.44 -20.50
CA ALA A 150 -6.53 20.04 -21.28
C ALA A 150 -7.08 18.68 -20.80
N LEU A 151 -6.21 17.69 -20.53
CA LEU A 151 -6.61 16.41 -19.96
C LEU A 151 -7.28 16.59 -18.59
N LYS A 152 -6.68 17.39 -17.70
CA LYS A 152 -7.28 17.69 -16.38
C LYS A 152 -8.59 18.47 -16.50
N GLN A 153 -8.70 19.42 -17.43
CA GLN A 153 -9.96 20.15 -17.68
C GLN A 153 -11.02 19.23 -18.29
N THR A 154 -10.62 18.26 -19.09
CA THR A 154 -11.55 17.25 -19.65
C THR A 154 -12.00 16.31 -18.54
N GLU A 155 -11.10 15.84 -17.69
CA GLU A 155 -11.44 15.08 -16.48
C GLU A 155 -12.39 15.85 -15.57
N VAL A 156 -12.13 17.15 -15.31
CA VAL A 156 -13.01 18.02 -14.51
C VAL A 156 -14.33 18.29 -15.22
N LYS A 157 -14.34 18.55 -16.56
CA LYS A 157 -15.56 18.77 -17.32
C LYS A 157 -16.37 17.48 -17.51
N GLU A 158 -15.72 16.34 -17.63
CA GLU A 158 -16.41 15.04 -17.61
C GLU A 158 -17.02 14.78 -16.24
N ILE A 159 -16.36 15.21 -15.14
CA ILE A 159 -16.93 15.17 -13.78
C ILE A 159 -18.10 16.15 -13.63
N ASP A 160 -17.98 17.38 -14.17
CA ASP A 160 -19.03 18.42 -14.07
C ASP A 160 -20.18 18.20 -15.08
N SER A 161 -19.94 17.54 -16.22
CA SER A 161 -20.96 17.24 -17.24
C SER A 161 -21.57 15.85 -17.13
N GLU A 162 -20.88 14.92 -16.46
CA GLU A 162 -21.46 13.65 -16.08
C GLU A 162 -22.39 13.92 -14.90
N LYS A 163 -23.70 13.90 -15.17
CA LYS A 163 -24.71 13.67 -14.14
C LYS A 163 -24.12 12.75 -13.08
N GLU A 164 -24.23 13.17 -11.81
CA GLU A 164 -23.93 12.38 -10.63
C GLU A 164 -24.27 10.90 -10.92
N ILE A 165 -23.23 10.10 -11.28
CA ILE A 165 -23.44 8.70 -11.57
C ILE A 165 -23.74 8.07 -10.22
N ASP A 166 -25.02 7.87 -9.94
CA ASP A 166 -25.44 7.15 -8.74
C ASP A 166 -24.84 5.74 -8.80
N LEU A 167 -23.99 5.41 -7.84
CA LEU A 167 -23.38 4.10 -7.72
C LEU A 167 -24.40 2.97 -7.79
N ARG A 168 -25.62 3.19 -7.27
CA ARG A 168 -26.73 2.22 -7.36
C ARG A 168 -27.16 1.99 -8.81
N GLN A 169 -27.17 3.05 -9.62
CA GLN A 169 -27.51 2.92 -11.03
C GLN A 169 -26.39 2.22 -11.80
N ALA A 170 -25.13 2.56 -11.49
CA ALA A 170 -23.97 1.90 -12.09
C ALA A 170 -23.93 0.39 -11.79
N LEU A 171 -24.28 0.00 -10.57
CA LEU A 171 -24.41 -1.41 -10.17
C LEU A 171 -25.55 -2.11 -10.95
N LYS A 172 -26.72 -1.45 -11.10
CA LYS A 172 -27.84 -2.01 -11.89
C LYS A 172 -27.48 -2.20 -13.37
N ASN A 173 -26.68 -1.29 -13.93
CA ASN A 173 -26.22 -1.38 -15.31
C ASN A 173 -25.15 -2.46 -15.50
N GLN A 174 -24.65 -3.07 -14.44
CA GLN A 174 -23.56 -4.05 -14.44
C GLN A 174 -22.31 -3.57 -15.23
N ASN A 175 -22.03 -2.27 -15.18
CA ASN A 175 -20.91 -1.68 -15.89
C ASN A 175 -19.73 -1.40 -14.95
N PRO A 176 -18.65 -2.22 -14.96
CA PRO A 176 -17.51 -2.05 -14.06
C PRO A 176 -16.81 -0.70 -14.20
N VAL A 177 -16.84 -0.08 -15.38
CA VAL A 177 -16.21 1.23 -15.64
C VAL A 177 -17.00 2.33 -14.93
N GLU A 178 -18.32 2.34 -15.08
CA GLU A 178 -19.21 3.30 -14.38
C GLU A 178 -19.11 3.11 -12.86
N VAL A 179 -19.08 1.87 -12.38
CA VAL A 179 -18.90 1.57 -10.95
C VAL A 179 -17.58 2.14 -10.43
N LYS A 180 -16.47 1.96 -11.14
CA LYS A 180 -15.17 2.53 -10.73
C LYS A 180 -15.19 4.06 -10.70
N LYS A 181 -15.84 4.70 -11.67
CA LYS A 181 -16.03 6.17 -11.69
C LYS A 181 -16.86 6.63 -10.49
N ALA A 182 -18.01 5.99 -10.24
CA ALA A 182 -18.86 6.31 -9.11
C ALA A 182 -18.15 6.12 -7.76
N LEU A 183 -17.33 5.08 -7.60
CA LEU A 183 -16.50 4.87 -6.40
C LEU A 183 -15.47 5.97 -6.18
N LYS A 184 -14.89 6.55 -7.24
CA LYS A 184 -13.98 7.70 -7.11
C LYS A 184 -14.71 8.92 -6.54
N LEU A 185 -15.91 9.24 -7.06
CA LEU A 185 -16.72 10.34 -6.54
C LEU A 185 -17.13 10.12 -5.08
N ASP A 186 -17.42 8.88 -4.71
CA ASP A 186 -17.77 8.46 -3.37
C ASP A 186 -16.63 8.63 -2.33
N LEU A 187 -15.36 8.70 -2.79
CA LEU A 187 -14.20 8.83 -1.90
C LEU A 187 -14.24 10.08 -1.03
N LEU A 188 -14.69 11.22 -1.57
CA LEU A 188 -14.74 12.49 -0.83
C LEU A 188 -15.60 12.41 0.43
N ASP A 189 -16.60 11.54 0.44
CA ASP A 189 -17.47 11.36 1.58
C ASP A 189 -16.78 10.68 2.77
N TYR A 190 -15.78 9.82 2.50
CA TYR A 190 -15.00 9.20 3.57
C TYR A 190 -14.15 10.21 4.37
N GLY A 191 -13.81 11.34 3.76
CA GLY A 191 -13.13 12.44 4.45
C GLY A 191 -14.07 13.35 5.23
N LYS A 192 -15.40 13.27 5.00
CA LYS A 192 -16.41 14.15 5.58
C LYS A 192 -17.32 13.42 6.57
N ASP A 193 -17.60 12.15 6.33
CA ASP A 193 -18.53 11.32 7.11
C ASP A 193 -17.78 10.24 7.90
N LYS A 194 -17.62 10.49 9.20
CA LYS A 194 -17.01 9.55 10.13
C LYS A 194 -17.74 8.20 10.18
N ASN A 195 -19.06 8.18 9.99
CA ASN A 195 -19.82 6.94 10.03
C ASN A 195 -19.50 6.08 8.81
N LYS A 196 -19.30 6.71 7.65
CA LYS A 196 -18.90 6.00 6.43
C LYS A 196 -17.51 5.34 6.58
N LEU A 197 -16.56 6.03 7.22
CA LEU A 197 -15.26 5.44 7.55
C LEU A 197 -15.41 4.29 8.57
N LYS A 198 -16.25 4.46 9.60
CA LYS A 198 -16.55 3.38 10.56
C LYS A 198 -17.15 2.16 9.88
N ASP A 199 -18.11 2.35 8.97
CA ASP A 199 -18.70 1.26 8.19
C ASP A 199 -17.66 0.53 7.34
N TYR A 200 -16.76 1.29 6.70
CA TYR A 200 -15.63 0.73 5.96
C TYR A 200 -14.74 -0.13 6.87
N LEU A 201 -14.33 0.39 8.01
CA LEU A 201 -13.48 -0.32 8.97
C LEU A 201 -14.19 -1.54 9.58
N LYS A 202 -15.50 -1.48 9.76
CA LYS A 202 -16.32 -2.61 10.24
C LYS A 202 -16.26 -3.79 9.27
N ILE A 203 -16.43 -3.52 7.96
CA ILE A 203 -16.33 -4.54 6.93
C ILE A 203 -14.89 -5.01 6.78
N PHE A 204 -13.93 -4.07 6.76
CA PHE A 204 -12.51 -4.37 6.69
C PHE A 204 -12.03 -5.29 7.83
N ALA A 205 -12.48 -5.06 9.07
CA ALA A 205 -12.13 -5.90 10.21
C ALA A 205 -12.51 -7.37 10.01
N ARG A 206 -13.59 -7.63 9.27
CA ARG A 206 -14.08 -8.98 8.97
C ARG A 206 -13.42 -9.57 7.72
N MET A 207 -13.13 -8.73 6.72
CA MET A 207 -12.62 -9.15 5.41
C MET A 207 -11.39 -8.32 4.96
N PRO A 208 -10.26 -8.42 5.68
CA PRO A 208 -9.08 -7.59 5.44
C PRO A 208 -8.33 -7.94 4.13
N TYR A 209 -8.80 -8.93 3.40
CA TYR A 209 -8.24 -9.36 2.12
C TYR A 209 -8.87 -8.69 0.90
N LEU A 210 -9.99 -7.96 1.09
CA LEU A 210 -10.65 -7.26 0.00
C LEU A 210 -9.89 -5.99 -0.41
N SER A 211 -10.02 -5.62 -1.69
CA SER A 211 -9.50 -4.34 -2.18
C SER A 211 -10.28 -3.15 -1.60
N VAL A 212 -9.69 -1.96 -1.67
CA VAL A 212 -10.34 -0.72 -1.22
C VAL A 212 -11.67 -0.54 -1.94
N GLU A 213 -11.71 -0.74 -3.25
CA GLU A 213 -12.92 -0.60 -4.08
C GLU A 213 -14.01 -1.58 -3.66
N ASN A 214 -13.65 -2.82 -3.37
CA ASN A 214 -14.61 -3.83 -2.93
C ASN A 214 -15.16 -3.54 -1.53
N LEU A 215 -14.33 -3.01 -0.62
CA LEU A 215 -14.80 -2.54 0.68
C LEU A 215 -15.77 -1.36 0.54
N GLN A 216 -15.46 -0.39 -0.34
CA GLN A 216 -16.36 0.73 -0.65
C GLN A 216 -17.70 0.23 -1.23
N LEU A 217 -17.65 -0.74 -2.16
CA LEU A 217 -18.86 -1.35 -2.73
C LEU A 217 -19.75 -1.97 -1.66
N LEU A 218 -19.17 -2.70 -0.71
CA LEU A 218 -19.94 -3.30 0.37
C LEU A 218 -20.53 -2.25 1.30
N VAL A 219 -19.80 -1.17 1.61
CA VAL A 219 -20.32 -0.03 2.38
C VAL A 219 -21.52 0.59 1.67
N ALA A 220 -21.37 0.89 0.38
CA ALA A 220 -22.43 1.51 -0.42
C ALA A 220 -23.70 0.64 -0.53
N GLN A 221 -23.53 -0.67 -0.54
CA GLN A 221 -24.63 -1.64 -0.53
C GLN A 221 -25.17 -1.94 0.86
N LYS A 222 -24.64 -1.28 1.91
CA LYS A 222 -24.97 -1.50 3.32
C LYS A 222 -24.85 -2.97 3.73
N ALA A 223 -23.83 -3.64 3.20
CA ALA A 223 -23.59 -5.04 3.45
C ALA A 223 -23.09 -5.26 4.88
N ASP A 224 -23.74 -6.14 5.63
CA ASP A 224 -23.30 -6.59 6.95
C ASP A 224 -22.94 -8.09 6.90
N ILE A 225 -21.99 -8.41 6.02
CA ILE A 225 -21.54 -9.79 5.74
C ILE A 225 -20.24 -10.12 6.46
N ARG A 226 -20.09 -11.39 6.79
CA ARG A 226 -18.87 -11.92 7.44
C ARG A 226 -18.05 -12.83 6.55
N LYS A 227 -18.71 -13.60 5.71
CA LYS A 227 -18.13 -14.48 4.71
C LYS A 227 -19.06 -14.52 3.52
N PHE A 228 -18.49 -14.66 2.34
CA PHE A 228 -19.26 -14.76 1.11
C PHE A 228 -18.69 -15.83 0.17
N GLU A 229 -19.53 -16.25 -0.74
CA GLU A 229 -19.18 -17.06 -1.91
C GLU A 229 -19.75 -16.39 -3.17
N ARG A 230 -19.20 -16.74 -4.34
CA ARG A 230 -19.82 -16.35 -5.60
C ARG A 230 -21.22 -16.97 -5.68
N LEU A 231 -22.20 -16.19 -6.12
CA LEU A 231 -23.58 -16.67 -6.24
C LEU A 231 -23.67 -17.92 -7.12
N THR A 232 -22.90 -17.97 -8.21
CA THR A 232 -22.86 -19.14 -9.11
C THR A 232 -22.39 -20.40 -8.42
N ASP A 233 -21.34 -20.31 -7.60
CA ASP A 233 -20.75 -21.45 -6.91
C ASP A 233 -21.69 -21.93 -5.80
N TRP A 234 -22.23 -20.98 -5.04
CA TRP A 234 -23.22 -21.26 -3.99
C TRP A 234 -24.49 -21.93 -4.53
N GLN A 235 -25.01 -21.47 -5.69
CA GLN A 235 -26.19 -22.07 -6.33
C GLN A 235 -25.96 -23.49 -6.82
N MET A 236 -24.71 -23.84 -7.22
CA MET A 236 -24.36 -25.22 -7.57
C MET A 236 -24.41 -26.14 -6.36
N GLU A 237 -24.01 -25.65 -5.19
CA GLU A 237 -24.02 -26.42 -3.95
C GLU A 237 -25.41 -26.42 -3.28
N ASN A 238 -26.25 -25.41 -3.52
CA ASN A 238 -27.55 -25.21 -2.89
C ASN A 238 -28.66 -25.03 -3.95
N PRO A 239 -28.95 -26.03 -4.79
CA PRO A 239 -29.87 -25.87 -5.93
C PRO A 239 -31.33 -25.54 -5.55
N ASP A 240 -31.75 -25.89 -4.33
CA ASP A 240 -33.11 -25.69 -3.84
C ASP A 240 -33.32 -24.31 -3.19
N GLU A 241 -32.25 -23.56 -2.88
CA GLU A 241 -32.30 -22.29 -2.15
C GLU A 241 -32.18 -21.03 -3.03
N LYS A 242 -32.38 -21.16 -4.34
CA LYS A 242 -32.09 -20.16 -5.38
C LYS A 242 -32.67 -18.73 -5.15
N ASN A 243 -33.61 -18.52 -4.27
CA ASN A 243 -34.35 -17.25 -4.17
C ASN A 243 -34.35 -16.62 -2.76
N GLN A 244 -33.60 -17.10 -1.77
CA GLN A 244 -33.76 -16.67 -0.40
C GLN A 244 -32.61 -15.79 0.15
N SER A 245 -31.50 -15.69 -0.53
CA SER A 245 -30.33 -14.99 -0.01
C SER A 245 -30.18 -13.59 -0.60
N GLN A 246 -29.85 -12.62 0.23
CA GLN A 246 -29.50 -11.28 -0.20
C GLN A 246 -28.19 -11.34 -0.95
N THR A 247 -28.17 -10.78 -2.17
CA THR A 247 -26.97 -10.70 -3.01
C THR A 247 -26.33 -9.33 -2.95
N TYR A 248 -25.01 -9.31 -3.11
CA TYR A 248 -24.19 -8.11 -3.22
C TYR A 248 -23.28 -8.23 -4.44
N GLN A 249 -22.72 -7.12 -4.89
CA GLN A 249 -21.82 -7.10 -6.04
C GLN A 249 -20.41 -6.69 -5.65
N LEU A 250 -19.41 -7.34 -6.23
CA LEU A 250 -17.99 -7.01 -6.10
C LEU A 250 -17.34 -6.89 -7.47
N LEU A 251 -16.24 -6.14 -7.51
CA LEU A 251 -15.34 -6.12 -8.66
C LEU A 251 -14.38 -7.31 -8.56
N ASP A 252 -14.43 -8.19 -9.54
CA ASP A 252 -13.44 -9.25 -9.71
C ASP A 252 -12.49 -8.92 -10.85
N THR A 253 -11.20 -8.99 -10.56
CA THR A 253 -10.17 -8.67 -11.52
C THR A 253 -9.39 -9.92 -11.88
N GLN A 254 -9.50 -10.32 -13.14
CA GLN A 254 -8.91 -11.53 -13.67
C GLN A 254 -7.87 -11.22 -14.76
N TYR A 255 -6.90 -12.11 -14.88
CA TYR A 255 -5.97 -12.13 -16.01
C TYR A 255 -6.48 -13.12 -17.05
N VAL A 256 -6.99 -12.61 -18.15
CA VAL A 256 -7.52 -13.42 -19.25
C VAL A 256 -6.46 -13.56 -20.34
N THR A 257 -6.31 -14.77 -20.86
CA THR A 257 -5.39 -15.01 -21.98
C THR A 257 -5.94 -14.34 -23.24
N LYS A 258 -5.10 -13.56 -23.92
CA LYS A 258 -5.45 -12.96 -25.20
C LYS A 258 -5.48 -14.04 -26.28
N LEU A 259 -6.59 -14.13 -26.98
CA LEU A 259 -6.77 -15.08 -28.07
C LEU A 259 -6.68 -14.35 -29.43
N ASP A 260 -6.18 -15.07 -30.45
CA ASP A 260 -6.22 -14.61 -31.83
C ASP A 260 -7.61 -14.80 -32.44
N GLU A 261 -7.77 -14.45 -33.72
CA GLU A 261 -9.04 -14.60 -34.45
C GLU A 261 -9.52 -16.06 -34.59
N LYS A 262 -8.62 -17.04 -34.33
CA LYS A 262 -8.92 -18.48 -34.38
C LYS A 262 -9.16 -19.06 -32.99
N GLY A 263 -9.17 -18.22 -31.95
CA GLY A 263 -9.35 -18.66 -30.56
C GLY A 263 -8.12 -19.31 -29.93
N GLN A 264 -6.92 -19.16 -30.55
CA GLN A 264 -5.68 -19.70 -29.99
C GLN A 264 -4.98 -18.64 -29.12
N PRO A 265 -4.29 -19.03 -28.02
CA PRO A 265 -3.52 -18.09 -27.22
C PRO A 265 -2.48 -17.36 -28.06
N ILE A 266 -2.46 -16.03 -27.97
CA ILE A 266 -1.35 -15.24 -28.50
C ILE A 266 -0.16 -15.46 -27.58
N ILE A 267 0.96 -15.85 -28.16
CA ILE A 267 2.20 -16.16 -27.45
C ILE A 267 3.17 -15.00 -27.67
N ASP A 268 3.86 -14.56 -26.62
CA ASP A 268 4.90 -13.54 -26.69
C ASP A 268 6.23 -14.14 -27.19
N ASP A 269 7.25 -13.28 -27.38
CA ASP A 269 8.56 -13.69 -27.87
C ASP A 269 9.31 -14.65 -26.92
N GLU A 270 8.84 -14.78 -25.66
CA GLU A 270 9.37 -15.72 -24.66
C GLU A 270 8.62 -17.06 -24.65
N GLY A 271 7.63 -17.25 -25.51
CA GLY A 271 6.81 -18.46 -25.58
C GLY A 271 5.72 -18.52 -24.51
N LYS A 272 5.38 -17.40 -23.84
CA LYS A 272 4.32 -17.31 -22.82
C LYS A 272 3.03 -16.75 -23.41
N ALA A 273 1.91 -17.26 -22.93
CA ALA A 273 0.60 -16.71 -23.32
C ALA A 273 0.45 -15.26 -22.85
N VAL A 274 0.18 -14.37 -23.79
CA VAL A 274 -0.13 -12.95 -23.49
C VAL A 274 -1.44 -12.90 -22.70
N ARG A 275 -1.41 -12.23 -21.55
CA ARG A 275 -2.58 -12.05 -20.69
C ARG A 275 -2.87 -10.57 -20.52
N TYR A 276 -4.13 -10.21 -20.49
CA TYR A 276 -4.57 -8.87 -20.14
C TYR A 276 -5.48 -8.90 -18.90
N LYS A 277 -5.48 -7.79 -18.19
CA LYS A 277 -6.29 -7.62 -17.00
C LYS A 277 -7.69 -7.17 -17.41
N THR A 278 -8.71 -7.91 -16.98
CA THR A 278 -10.10 -7.50 -17.12
C THR A 278 -10.74 -7.38 -15.74
N THR A 279 -11.76 -6.56 -15.64
CA THR A 279 -12.54 -6.41 -14.40
C THR A 279 -14.02 -6.62 -14.75
N GLU A 280 -14.70 -7.44 -14.00
CA GLU A 280 -16.13 -7.71 -14.11
C GLU A 280 -16.81 -7.50 -12.77
N LEU A 281 -18.12 -7.29 -12.78
CA LEU A 281 -18.95 -7.36 -11.58
C LEU A 281 -19.39 -8.80 -11.38
N ILE A 282 -19.21 -9.29 -10.16
CA ILE A 282 -19.67 -10.61 -9.76
C ILE A 282 -20.70 -10.46 -8.64
N ASP A 283 -21.75 -11.25 -8.72
CA ASP A 283 -22.69 -11.38 -7.62
C ASP A 283 -22.14 -12.34 -6.56
N ILE A 284 -22.26 -11.93 -5.32
CA ILE A 284 -21.88 -12.72 -4.14
C ILE A 284 -23.07 -12.88 -3.21
N VAL A 285 -23.05 -13.91 -2.41
CA VAL A 285 -24.04 -14.19 -1.38
C VAL A 285 -23.34 -14.40 -0.05
N GLU A 286 -23.97 -13.95 1.04
CA GLU A 286 -23.47 -14.24 2.38
C GLU A 286 -23.66 -15.73 2.67
N VAL A 287 -22.54 -16.38 3.04
CA VAL A 287 -22.57 -17.76 3.53
C VAL A 287 -22.67 -17.73 5.04
N GLU A 288 -23.78 -18.23 5.59
CA GLU A 288 -23.97 -18.31 7.04
C GLU A 288 -22.87 -19.17 7.68
N THR A 289 -21.91 -18.51 8.28
CA THR A 289 -21.01 -19.16 9.24
C THR A 289 -21.65 -19.11 10.61
N SER A 290 -22.55 -20.05 10.93
CA SER A 290 -23.29 -20.08 12.20
C SER A 290 -24.13 -18.82 12.46
N LYS A 291 -25.35 -19.03 12.93
CA LYS A 291 -26.37 -18.03 13.25
C LYS A 291 -25.78 -16.71 13.74
N LYS A 292 -26.23 -15.58 13.16
CA LYS A 292 -26.12 -14.26 13.79
C LYS A 292 -26.65 -14.38 15.22
N THR A 293 -25.86 -14.92 16.10
CA THR A 293 -26.20 -14.91 17.50
C THR A 293 -25.93 -13.48 17.94
N ASN A 294 -26.96 -12.73 18.28
CA ASN A 294 -26.87 -11.75 19.35
C ASN A 294 -26.41 -12.53 20.59
N LYS A 295 -25.13 -12.95 20.56
CA LYS A 295 -24.55 -13.67 21.68
C LYS A 295 -24.44 -12.66 22.82
N GLU A 296 -25.28 -12.79 23.83
CA GLU A 296 -25.05 -12.08 25.07
C GLU A 296 -23.71 -12.55 25.63
N TRP A 297 -22.79 -11.62 25.75
CA TRP A 297 -21.46 -11.87 26.28
C TRP A 297 -21.55 -12.25 27.73
N THR A 298 -21.03 -13.42 28.09
CA THR A 298 -20.88 -13.86 29.47
C THR A 298 -19.55 -13.35 30.05
N ASN A 299 -19.45 -13.32 31.37
CA ASN A 299 -18.20 -13.00 32.07
C ASN A 299 -17.03 -13.88 31.59
N ASN A 300 -17.29 -15.15 31.31
CA ASN A 300 -16.26 -16.07 30.81
C ASN A 300 -15.76 -15.68 29.43
N ASP A 301 -16.61 -15.16 28.53
CA ASP A 301 -16.20 -14.70 27.21
C ASP A 301 -15.22 -13.52 27.33
N TYR A 302 -15.54 -12.57 28.23
CA TYR A 302 -14.61 -11.44 28.49
C TYR A 302 -13.28 -11.91 29.09
N VAL A 303 -13.29 -12.88 29.99
CA VAL A 303 -12.05 -13.44 30.56
C VAL A 303 -11.19 -14.10 29.48
N GLU A 304 -11.82 -14.85 28.57
CA GLU A 304 -11.09 -15.49 27.46
C GLU A 304 -10.50 -14.46 26.49
N VAL A 305 -11.24 -13.40 26.17
CA VAL A 305 -10.72 -12.30 25.35
C VAL A 305 -9.59 -11.56 26.06
N PHE A 306 -9.73 -11.31 27.36
CA PHE A 306 -8.66 -10.69 28.16
C PHE A 306 -7.36 -11.49 28.10
N LYS A 307 -7.44 -12.80 28.23
CA LYS A 307 -6.27 -13.69 28.10
C LYS A 307 -5.61 -13.59 26.74
N LYS A 308 -6.41 -13.50 25.67
CA LYS A 308 -5.90 -13.32 24.29
C LYS A 308 -5.25 -11.95 24.09
N LEU A 309 -5.89 -10.87 24.57
CA LEU A 309 -5.37 -9.51 24.48
C LEU A 309 -4.04 -9.36 25.24
N LYS A 310 -3.89 -10.04 26.38
CA LYS A 310 -2.65 -10.04 27.14
C LYS A 310 -1.45 -10.52 26.32
N ASN A 311 -1.66 -11.37 25.33
CA ASN A 311 -0.60 -11.86 24.46
C ASN A 311 -0.16 -10.84 23.39
N LEU A 312 -0.91 -9.74 23.20
CA LEU A 312 -0.59 -8.70 22.22
C LEU A 312 0.43 -7.67 22.73
N THR A 313 0.78 -7.73 24.00
CA THR A 313 1.74 -6.79 24.60
C THR A 313 2.76 -7.54 25.45
N SER A 314 3.99 -7.03 25.46
CA SER A 314 5.04 -7.48 26.37
C SER A 314 4.93 -6.83 27.76
N TYR A 315 3.96 -5.94 27.97
CA TYR A 315 3.77 -5.23 29.21
C TYR A 315 2.95 -6.09 30.19
N GLU A 316 3.31 -6.02 31.47
CA GLU A 316 2.50 -6.60 32.54
C GLU A 316 1.22 -5.81 32.70
N ILE A 317 0.06 -6.49 32.67
CA ILE A 317 -1.24 -5.86 32.86
C ILE A 317 -1.65 -6.00 34.32
N LYS A 318 -1.95 -4.87 34.96
CA LYS A 318 -2.46 -4.78 36.35
C LYS A 318 -3.80 -4.07 36.37
N ILE A 319 -4.64 -4.44 37.31
CA ILE A 319 -5.86 -3.73 37.64
C ILE A 319 -5.66 -3.13 39.03
N ASP A 320 -5.77 -1.81 39.16
CA ASP A 320 -5.47 -1.10 40.40
C ASP A 320 -6.28 0.20 40.52
N LYS A 321 -6.28 0.80 41.73
CA LYS A 321 -6.92 2.08 42.02
C LYS A 321 -6.10 3.23 41.41
N ILE A 322 -6.51 3.70 40.25
CA ILE A 322 -5.94 4.87 39.59
C ILE A 322 -7.06 5.85 39.25
N ASN A 323 -6.70 7.15 39.07
CA ASN A 323 -7.67 8.21 38.82
C ASN A 323 -8.10 8.35 37.34
N GLN A 324 -7.51 7.55 36.46
CA GLN A 324 -7.79 7.55 35.02
C GLN A 324 -8.10 6.12 34.54
N LYS A 325 -8.74 5.97 33.38
CA LYS A 325 -9.14 4.65 32.88
C LYS A 325 -7.96 3.70 32.74
N TYR A 326 -6.77 4.20 32.37
CA TYR A 326 -5.52 3.44 32.26
C TYR A 326 -4.31 4.34 32.45
N GLN A 327 -3.14 3.72 32.73
CA GLN A 327 -1.83 4.34 32.79
C GLN A 327 -0.81 3.39 32.18
N ILE A 328 0.11 3.90 31.36
CA ILE A 328 1.24 3.15 30.80
C ILE A 328 2.51 3.62 31.47
N ASP A 329 3.30 2.69 32.02
CA ASP A 329 4.64 2.92 32.58
C ASP A 329 5.67 2.19 31.72
N ASP A 330 6.30 2.91 30.79
CA ASP A 330 7.29 2.35 29.87
C ASP A 330 8.55 1.84 30.56
N ASN A 331 8.90 2.45 31.70
CA ASN A 331 10.08 2.04 32.47
C ASN A 331 9.87 0.70 33.15
N LYS A 332 8.69 0.48 33.68
CA LYS A 332 8.30 -0.80 34.33
C LYS A 332 7.69 -1.80 33.36
N LYS A 333 7.46 -1.39 32.11
CA LYS A 333 6.70 -2.16 31.13
C LYS A 333 5.37 -2.65 31.70
N GLN A 334 4.57 -1.73 32.23
CA GLN A 334 3.28 -2.01 32.84
C GLN A 334 2.17 -1.20 32.21
N ILE A 335 1.00 -1.84 32.02
CA ILE A 335 -0.26 -1.20 31.72
C ILE A 335 -1.14 -1.41 32.95
N VAL A 336 -1.51 -0.31 33.61
CA VAL A 336 -2.44 -0.34 34.76
C VAL A 336 -3.80 0.11 34.29
N ILE A 337 -4.82 -0.70 34.54
CA ILE A 337 -6.23 -0.42 34.22
C ILE A 337 -6.95 -0.10 35.52
N GLN A 338 -7.85 0.86 35.47
CA GLN A 338 -8.65 1.27 36.62
C GLN A 338 -9.49 0.13 37.13
N GLU A 339 -9.47 -0.09 38.46
CA GLU A 339 -10.38 -1.02 39.17
C GLU A 339 -11.83 -0.58 39.05
N HIS A 340 -12.74 -1.54 39.07
CA HIS A 340 -14.20 -1.34 38.99
C HIS A 340 -14.77 -0.88 37.64
N LEU A 341 -13.99 -0.93 36.55
CA LEU A 341 -14.54 -0.88 35.21
C LEU A 341 -15.37 -2.17 34.97
N GLY A 342 -16.51 -2.05 34.30
CA GLY A 342 -17.23 -3.23 33.80
C GLY A 342 -16.38 -4.03 32.83
N TYR A 343 -16.70 -5.30 32.60
CA TYR A 343 -15.91 -6.20 31.76
C TYR A 343 -15.68 -5.63 30.37
N GLU A 344 -16.71 -5.11 29.71
CA GLU A 344 -16.64 -4.49 28.40
C GLU A 344 -15.70 -3.28 28.39
N ALA A 345 -15.91 -2.34 29.34
CA ALA A 345 -15.07 -1.15 29.45
C ALA A 345 -13.60 -1.51 29.74
N THR A 346 -13.35 -2.58 30.50
CA THR A 346 -12.00 -3.09 30.74
C THR A 346 -11.36 -3.59 29.44
N MET A 347 -12.11 -4.34 28.61
CA MET A 347 -11.59 -4.84 27.32
C MET A 347 -11.28 -3.70 26.35
N LEU A 348 -12.20 -2.75 26.20
CA LEU A 348 -12.00 -1.58 25.33
C LEU A 348 -10.82 -0.72 25.81
N THR A 349 -10.71 -0.49 27.13
CA THR A 349 -9.58 0.22 27.72
C THR A 349 -8.25 -0.49 27.48
N LEU A 350 -8.23 -1.83 27.59
CA LEU A 350 -7.04 -2.63 27.33
C LEU A 350 -6.63 -2.58 25.85
N ILE A 351 -7.60 -2.71 24.94
CA ILE A 351 -7.34 -2.57 23.49
C ILE A 351 -6.75 -1.19 23.20
N HIS A 352 -7.36 -0.12 23.71
CA HIS A 352 -6.86 1.24 23.56
C HIS A 352 -5.43 1.36 24.07
N ALA A 353 -5.14 0.92 25.30
CA ALA A 353 -3.80 0.98 25.87
C ALA A 353 -2.75 0.22 25.03
N ILE A 354 -3.10 -0.97 24.52
CA ILE A 354 -2.20 -1.79 23.68
C ILE A 354 -1.94 -1.12 22.34
N THR A 355 -2.95 -0.58 21.68
CA THR A 355 -2.80 0.02 20.36
C THR A 355 -2.09 1.36 20.40
N HIS A 356 -2.28 2.13 21.47
CA HIS A 356 -1.70 3.47 21.65
C HIS A 356 -0.34 3.50 22.36
N GLN A 357 0.13 2.39 22.93
CA GLN A 357 1.35 2.34 23.76
C GLN A 357 2.61 2.90 23.05
N ASN A 358 2.68 2.82 21.73
CA ASN A 358 3.84 3.26 20.93
C ASN A 358 3.55 4.47 20.05
N ALA A 359 2.34 5.03 20.08
CA ALA A 359 1.94 6.13 19.23
C ALA A 359 2.50 7.47 19.77
N LYS A 360 3.37 8.14 18.99
CA LYS A 360 4.09 9.36 19.40
C LYS A 360 3.73 10.59 18.58
N ASP A 361 3.21 10.40 17.37
CA ASP A 361 2.84 11.48 16.47
C ASP A 361 1.39 11.32 15.96
N LYS A 362 0.86 12.37 15.31
CA LYS A 362 -0.53 12.39 14.83
C LYS A 362 -0.87 11.25 13.87
N ASN A 363 0.07 10.81 13.05
CA ASN A 363 -0.18 9.72 12.09
C ASN A 363 -0.21 8.37 12.80
N GLN A 364 0.66 8.17 13.80
CA GLN A 364 0.69 6.97 14.63
C GLN A 364 -0.55 6.90 15.52
N LEU A 365 -1.01 8.03 16.07
CA LEU A 365 -2.26 8.11 16.83
C LEU A 365 -3.46 7.74 15.96
N PHE A 366 -3.57 8.30 14.74
CA PHE A 366 -4.63 7.92 13.82
C PHE A 366 -4.62 6.42 13.48
N LEU A 367 -3.43 5.85 13.23
CA LEU A 367 -3.31 4.42 12.97
C LEU A 367 -3.65 3.56 14.21
N ALA A 368 -3.32 4.04 15.39
CA ALA A 368 -3.69 3.40 16.65
C ALA A 368 -5.21 3.37 16.84
N ASP A 369 -5.92 4.48 16.54
CA ASP A 369 -7.38 4.54 16.53
C ASP A 369 -7.99 3.53 15.55
N VAL A 370 -7.42 3.42 14.35
CA VAL A 370 -7.84 2.41 13.35
C VAL A 370 -7.64 1.00 13.88
N HIS A 371 -6.48 0.71 14.46
CA HIS A 371 -6.17 -0.61 15.02
C HIS A 371 -7.11 -0.94 16.20
N GLU A 372 -7.39 0.01 17.07
CA GLU A 372 -8.33 -0.13 18.18
C GLU A 372 -9.72 -0.53 17.68
N TYR A 373 -10.27 0.25 16.74
CA TYR A 373 -11.58 -0.02 16.17
C TYR A 373 -11.64 -1.39 15.49
N VAL A 374 -10.66 -1.68 14.64
CA VAL A 374 -10.60 -2.93 13.88
C VAL A 374 -10.46 -4.14 14.81
N LEU A 375 -9.64 -4.04 15.86
CA LEU A 375 -9.46 -5.15 16.82
C LEU A 375 -10.71 -5.38 17.63
N ALA A 376 -11.37 -4.32 18.12
CA ALA A 376 -12.64 -4.42 18.85
C ALA A 376 -13.71 -5.10 17.99
N ARG A 377 -13.81 -4.72 16.70
CA ARG A 377 -14.76 -5.33 15.75
C ARG A 377 -14.43 -6.77 15.40
N ARG A 378 -13.13 -7.11 15.28
CA ARG A 378 -12.67 -8.48 15.03
C ARG A 378 -13.00 -9.42 16.18
N LEU A 379 -13.03 -8.89 17.39
CA LEU A 379 -13.39 -9.61 18.60
C LEU A 379 -14.90 -9.57 18.87
N ASP A 380 -15.71 -8.99 17.98
CA ASP A 380 -17.16 -8.77 18.13
C ASP A 380 -17.53 -7.95 19.38
N LEU A 381 -16.62 -7.14 19.89
CA LEU A 381 -16.91 -6.20 20.97
C LEU A 381 -17.80 -5.05 20.47
N PRO A 382 -18.61 -4.43 21.36
CA PRO A 382 -19.37 -3.24 21.01
C PRO A 382 -18.50 -2.12 20.46
N GLU A 383 -19.11 -1.11 19.85
CA GLU A 383 -18.36 0.01 19.30
C GLU A 383 -17.55 0.72 20.36
N ALA A 384 -16.23 0.69 20.21
CA ALA A 384 -15.39 1.68 20.85
C ALA A 384 -15.78 3.06 20.31
N ASP A 385 -15.95 4.05 21.18
CA ASP A 385 -16.09 5.46 20.80
C ASP A 385 -14.74 6.00 20.32
N VAL A 386 -14.29 5.50 19.16
CA VAL A 386 -13.05 5.96 18.55
C VAL A 386 -13.33 7.28 17.83
N ILE A 387 -12.65 8.33 18.25
CA ILE A 387 -12.74 9.66 17.67
C ILE A 387 -11.65 9.77 16.60
N PHE A 388 -12.02 9.68 15.34
CA PHE A 388 -11.10 9.91 14.21
C PHE A 388 -10.96 11.44 13.96
N GLU A 389 -10.37 12.16 14.89
CA GLU A 389 -10.26 13.63 14.82
C GLU A 389 -9.42 14.14 13.64
N SER A 390 -8.49 13.33 13.15
CA SER A 390 -7.45 13.77 12.21
C SER A 390 -7.90 13.94 10.77
N LEU A 391 -9.05 13.41 10.35
CA LEU A 391 -9.52 13.50 8.96
C LEU A 391 -10.36 14.74 8.69
N GLU A 392 -11.10 15.26 9.68
CA GLU A 392 -12.00 16.40 9.48
C GLU A 392 -11.28 17.73 9.28
N GLU A 393 -10.09 17.90 9.86
CA GLU A 393 -9.34 19.16 9.78
C GLU A 393 -8.63 19.36 8.44
N LYS A 394 -8.48 18.32 7.61
CA LYS A 394 -7.79 18.37 6.34
C LYS A 394 -8.79 18.30 5.19
N LYS A 395 -8.82 19.33 4.35
CA LYS A 395 -9.50 19.23 3.04
C LYS A 395 -8.68 18.34 2.13
N LEU A 396 -8.88 17.03 2.25
CA LEU A 396 -8.18 16.03 1.45
C LEU A 396 -8.83 15.91 0.08
N SER A 397 -8.01 15.76 -0.95
CA SER A 397 -8.44 15.38 -2.31
C SER A 397 -8.84 13.90 -2.36
N GLU A 398 -9.56 13.50 -3.40
CA GLU A 398 -9.93 12.09 -3.63
C GLU A 398 -8.73 11.14 -3.60
N THR A 399 -7.64 11.54 -4.25
CA THR A 399 -6.39 10.76 -4.28
C THR A 399 -5.78 10.59 -2.88
N GLU A 400 -5.79 11.66 -2.07
CA GLU A 400 -5.28 11.59 -0.71
C GLU A 400 -6.14 10.69 0.17
N ILE A 401 -7.48 10.76 0.05
CA ILE A 401 -8.40 9.87 0.77
C ILE A 401 -8.19 8.42 0.33
N TYR A 402 -8.09 8.17 -0.97
CA TYR A 402 -7.81 6.81 -1.47
C TYR A 402 -6.49 6.25 -0.91
N ASN A 403 -5.45 7.07 -0.89
CA ASN A 403 -4.15 6.68 -0.31
C ASN A 403 -4.25 6.40 1.19
N VAL A 404 -5.07 7.17 1.93
CA VAL A 404 -5.36 6.91 3.35
C VAL A 404 -6.06 5.56 3.50
N LEU A 405 -7.12 5.28 2.73
CA LEU A 405 -7.82 3.99 2.79
C LEU A 405 -6.93 2.81 2.40
N LYS A 406 -6.07 2.99 1.40
CA LYS A 406 -5.09 2.00 0.97
C LYS A 406 -4.04 1.74 2.06
N PHE A 407 -3.56 2.79 2.71
CA PHE A 407 -2.63 2.70 3.85
C PHE A 407 -3.28 1.96 5.03
N ILE A 408 -4.51 2.35 5.41
CA ILE A 408 -5.31 1.66 6.44
C ILE A 408 -5.44 0.16 6.11
N SER A 409 -5.81 -0.16 4.87
CA SER A 409 -6.00 -1.56 4.46
C SER A 409 -4.71 -2.36 4.53
N LYS A 410 -3.57 -1.77 4.16
CA LYS A 410 -2.26 -2.43 4.21
C LYS A 410 -1.79 -2.65 5.64
N GLU A 411 -1.74 -1.59 6.44
CA GLU A 411 -1.24 -1.64 7.82
C GLU A 411 -2.19 -2.40 8.73
N GLY A 412 -3.51 -2.16 8.59
CA GLY A 412 -4.52 -2.88 9.35
C GLY A 412 -4.56 -4.38 9.05
N LYS A 413 -4.36 -4.80 7.78
CA LYS A 413 -4.22 -6.22 7.42
C LYS A 413 -3.02 -6.86 8.12
N THR A 414 -1.88 -6.20 8.09
CA THR A 414 -0.67 -6.67 8.77
C THR A 414 -0.89 -6.76 10.28
N PHE A 415 -1.54 -5.75 10.85
CA PHE A 415 -1.89 -5.73 12.27
C PHE A 415 -2.83 -6.89 12.63
N ILE A 416 -3.93 -7.10 11.88
CA ILE A 416 -4.87 -8.20 12.14
C ILE A 416 -4.14 -9.55 12.11
N GLN A 417 -3.34 -9.80 11.07
CA GLN A 417 -2.60 -11.06 10.92
C GLN A 417 -1.66 -11.31 12.10
N ASN A 418 -0.94 -10.29 12.54
CA ASN A 418 -0.04 -10.38 13.67
C ASN A 418 -0.81 -10.59 14.98
N ALA A 419 -1.90 -9.83 15.19
CA ALA A 419 -2.74 -9.96 16.37
C ALA A 419 -3.37 -11.36 16.47
N GLU A 420 -3.93 -11.87 15.38
CA GLU A 420 -4.50 -13.22 15.35
C GLU A 420 -3.46 -14.29 15.66
N ARG A 421 -2.26 -14.18 15.06
CA ARG A 421 -1.18 -15.12 15.34
C ARG A 421 -0.78 -15.10 16.81
N GLN A 422 -0.64 -13.95 17.43
CA GLN A 422 -0.29 -13.83 18.84
C GLN A 422 -1.42 -14.29 19.76
N MET A 423 -2.66 -13.97 19.43
CA MET A 423 -3.83 -14.36 20.25
C MET A 423 -4.11 -15.87 20.23
N PHE A 424 -3.98 -16.50 19.06
CA PHE A 424 -4.42 -17.89 18.88
C PHE A 424 -3.29 -18.91 18.84
N HIS A 425 -2.04 -18.47 18.56
CA HIS A 425 -0.87 -19.34 18.45
C HIS A 425 0.36 -18.84 19.21
N PRO A 426 0.21 -18.41 20.48
CA PRO A 426 1.31 -17.83 21.24
C PRO A 426 2.52 -18.76 21.43
N THR A 427 2.29 -20.08 21.34
CA THR A 427 3.29 -21.12 21.54
C THR A 427 4.12 -21.45 20.30
N LEU A 428 3.71 -21.04 19.11
CA LEU A 428 4.45 -21.32 17.87
C LEU A 428 5.65 -20.39 17.70
N GLU A 429 5.55 -19.14 18.09
CA GLU A 429 6.68 -18.18 17.99
C GLU A 429 7.79 -18.52 18.99
N THR A 430 7.47 -18.77 20.24
CA THR A 430 8.45 -19.17 21.25
C THR A 430 9.17 -20.47 20.88
N LYS A 431 8.50 -21.43 20.24
CA LYS A 431 9.13 -22.64 19.72
C LYS A 431 9.95 -22.41 18.44
N PHE A 432 9.56 -21.47 17.59
CA PHE A 432 10.29 -21.15 16.37
C PHE A 432 11.52 -20.30 16.67
N GLU A 433 11.38 -19.29 17.52
CA GLU A 433 12.50 -18.47 18.01
C GLU A 433 13.51 -19.31 18.79
N SER A 434 13.06 -20.15 19.72
CA SER A 434 13.97 -21.03 20.45
C SER A 434 14.70 -22.03 19.54
N LYS A 435 14.04 -22.60 18.52
CA LYS A 435 14.68 -23.46 17.53
C LYS A 435 15.61 -22.70 16.60
N PHE A 436 15.28 -21.46 16.24
CA PHE A 436 16.12 -20.60 15.43
C PHE A 436 17.36 -20.17 16.21
N GLU A 437 17.19 -19.71 17.46
CA GLU A 437 18.29 -19.37 18.36
C GLU A 437 19.18 -20.58 18.65
N GLU A 438 18.61 -21.76 18.86
CA GLU A 438 19.38 -23.01 19.02
C GLU A 438 20.19 -23.36 17.76
N ARG A 439 19.62 -23.16 16.55
CA ARG A 439 20.35 -23.35 15.28
C ARG A 439 21.45 -22.33 15.10
N VAL A 440 21.20 -21.07 15.43
CA VAL A 440 22.22 -20.00 15.39
C VAL A 440 23.33 -20.26 16.41
N ALA A 441 23.00 -20.69 17.62
CA ALA A 441 23.97 -21.06 18.65
C ALA A 441 24.80 -22.28 18.21
N LYS A 442 24.20 -23.31 17.64
CA LYS A 442 24.90 -24.47 17.07
C LYS A 442 25.81 -24.09 15.90
N ALA A 443 25.37 -23.20 15.02
CA ALA A 443 26.21 -22.71 13.92
C ALA A 443 27.42 -21.89 14.40
N LYS A 444 27.21 -21.02 15.39
CA LYS A 444 28.32 -20.28 16.04
C LYS A 444 29.32 -21.22 16.75
N ALA A 445 28.82 -22.21 17.48
CA ALA A 445 29.68 -23.20 18.17
C ALA A 445 30.49 -24.03 17.17
N ASN A 446 29.92 -24.45 16.03
CA ASN A 446 30.62 -25.19 14.98
C ASN A 446 31.68 -24.31 14.29
N LYS A 447 31.41 -23.02 14.06
CA LYS A 447 32.38 -22.10 13.48
C LYS A 447 33.60 -21.89 14.42
N ASN A 448 33.35 -21.78 15.72
CA ASN A 448 34.42 -21.66 16.73
C ASN A 448 35.26 -22.95 16.83
N LYS A 449 34.65 -24.13 16.72
CA LYS A 449 35.39 -25.41 16.69
C LYS A 449 36.30 -25.54 15.48
N GLN A 450 35.82 -25.12 14.28
CA GLN A 450 36.66 -25.13 13.08
C GLN A 450 37.81 -24.14 13.15
N THR A 451 37.59 -22.96 13.73
CA THR A 451 38.67 -21.98 13.96
C THR A 451 39.73 -22.51 14.90
N HIS A 452 39.34 -23.16 16.00
CA HIS A 452 40.29 -23.78 16.96
C HIS A 452 41.07 -24.95 16.34
N GLN A 453 40.45 -25.77 15.52
CA GLN A 453 41.13 -26.87 14.83
C GLN A 453 42.16 -26.38 13.81
N ASN A 454 41.81 -25.34 13.05
CA ASN A 454 42.74 -24.71 12.10
C ASN A 454 43.91 -24.04 12.80
N THR A 455 43.70 -23.41 13.96
CA THR A 455 44.79 -22.79 14.75
C THR A 455 45.71 -23.84 15.34
N GLN A 456 45.21 -25.00 15.78
CA GLN A 456 46.03 -26.13 16.28
C GLN A 456 46.81 -26.82 15.16
N GLN A 457 46.30 -26.91 13.96
CA GLN A 457 47.01 -27.44 12.80
C GLN A 457 48.11 -26.49 12.31
N MET A 458 47.90 -25.17 12.31
CA MET A 458 48.94 -24.20 12.02
C MET A 458 50.10 -24.22 13.04
N ASN A 459 49.77 -24.37 14.32
CA ASN A 459 50.82 -24.44 15.37
C ASN A 459 51.63 -25.74 15.34
N LYS A 460 51.09 -26.84 14.83
CA LYS A 460 51.83 -28.11 14.63
C LYS A 460 52.76 -28.08 13.42
N GLN A 461 52.53 -27.25 12.42
CA GLN A 461 53.41 -27.10 11.24
C GLN A 461 54.61 -26.18 11.50
N ASN A 462 54.53 -25.31 12.50
CA ASN A 462 55.61 -24.34 12.82
C ASN A 462 56.52 -24.75 13.97
N SER A 463 56.53 -26.02 14.39
CA SER A 463 57.52 -26.51 15.38
C SER A 463 58.87 -26.68 14.71
N PRO A 464 59.96 -26.04 15.20
CA PRO A 464 61.28 -26.14 14.59
C PRO A 464 61.81 -27.56 14.72
N LYS A 465 62.16 -28.18 13.59
CA LYS A 465 62.92 -29.46 13.58
C LYS A 465 64.26 -29.24 14.27
N GLY A 466 64.36 -29.74 15.45
CA GLY A 466 65.62 -29.74 16.21
C GLY A 466 66.70 -30.43 15.41
N LYS A 467 67.80 -29.71 15.18
CA LYS A 467 69.11 -30.29 14.75
C LYS A 467 69.66 -31.19 15.87
N ARG A 468 69.88 -32.46 15.54
CA ARG A 468 70.75 -33.33 16.38
C ARG A 468 72.15 -33.19 15.86
N PRO A 469 73.17 -33.36 16.78
CA PRO A 469 74.55 -33.12 16.51
C PRO A 469 75.18 -34.20 15.59
#